data_34712d8e784bd1b2c835b89bb24edc4f
#
_entry.id   34712d8e784bd1b2c835b89bb24edc4f
#
_cell.length_a   1.000
_cell.length_b   1.000
_cell.length_c   1.000
_cell.angle_alpha   90.00
_cell.angle_beta   90.00
_cell.angle_gamma   90.00
#
_symmetry.space_group_name_H-M   'P 1'
#
loop_
_entity.id
_entity.type
_entity.pdbx_description
1 polymer ?
#
loop_
_entity_poly.entity_id
_entity_poly.type
_entity_poly.pdbx_seq_one_letter_code
_entity_poly.pdbx_strand_id
1 'polypeptide(L)'
;TPLWPEYWKKEELLSVKASLPVSKWNAQWLQNPTAEAGSIVKREWWRMWEKDYVPAYTYVIQSYDTAFSKKETADYSAITTWAIFTPEVDGPEQIMLLDAKRVRLDFPELKKLAQEEYKYWNPDCVLIEAKASGTPLTQELRRMGIPVQAYTPSRGQDKIARMNSVAPIFESGMVWAPDKGFAQEVIEEMASFPFGDNDDYCDSGTMALMRFR
;
A
#
# COMPACT_ATOMS: atom_id res chain seq x y z
N THR A 1 9.00 33.92 13.04
CA THR A 1 9.77 35.04 12.48
C THR A 1 10.30 34.63 11.13
N PRO A 2 10.19 35.44 10.06
CA PRO A 2 10.77 35.10 8.76
C PRO A 2 12.27 34.90 8.86
N LEU A 3 12.81 33.88 8.19
CA LEU A 3 14.25 33.62 8.13
C LEU A 3 15.02 34.75 7.40
N TRP A 4 14.32 35.48 6.48
CA TRP A 4 14.85 36.62 5.75
C TRP A 4 13.82 37.78 5.78
N PRO A 5 13.78 38.53 6.90
CA PRO A 5 12.81 39.63 7.06
C PRO A 5 13.03 40.79 6.07
N GLU A 6 14.21 40.88 5.46
CA GLU A 6 14.55 41.86 4.42
C GLU A 6 13.90 41.53 3.07
N TYR A 7 13.61 40.25 2.81
CA TYR A 7 13.04 39.75 1.56
C TYR A 7 11.54 39.51 1.64
N TRP A 8 11.06 39.04 2.81
CA TRP A 8 9.65 38.66 3.02
C TRP A 8 9.09 39.38 4.26
N LYS A 9 8.15 40.27 4.04
CA LYS A 9 7.38 40.85 5.14
C LYS A 9 6.36 39.86 5.68
N LYS A 10 6.06 39.94 6.97
CA LYS A 10 5.13 39.03 7.65
C LYS A 10 3.74 39.00 6.99
N GLU A 11 3.24 40.14 6.52
CA GLU A 11 1.95 40.25 5.86
C GLU A 11 1.94 39.51 4.50
N GLU A 12 3.03 39.60 3.75
CA GLU A 12 3.19 38.89 2.45
C GLU A 12 3.21 37.40 2.67
N LEU A 13 3.94 36.90 3.68
CA LEU A 13 3.96 35.48 4.04
C LEU A 13 2.58 34.97 4.48
N LEU A 14 1.81 35.77 5.23
CA LEU A 14 0.46 35.41 5.62
C LEU A 14 -0.49 35.36 4.42
N SER A 15 -0.33 36.26 3.46
CA SER A 15 -1.10 36.27 2.22
C SER A 15 -0.80 35.02 1.37
N VAL A 16 0.49 34.69 1.21
CA VAL A 16 0.91 33.47 0.50
C VAL A 16 0.39 32.22 1.21
N LYS A 17 0.47 32.19 2.56
CA LYS A 17 -0.08 31.08 3.35
C LYS A 17 -1.58 30.90 3.12
N ALA A 18 -2.35 31.99 3.05
CA ALA A 18 -3.78 31.94 2.81
C ALA A 18 -4.15 31.49 1.38
N SER A 19 -3.24 31.64 0.42
CA SER A 19 -3.43 31.27 -0.99
C SER A 19 -3.00 29.84 -1.32
N LEU A 20 -2.28 29.16 -0.41
CA LEU A 20 -1.74 27.83 -0.62
C LEU A 20 -2.48 26.78 0.23
N PRO A 21 -2.67 25.55 -0.30
CA PRO A 21 -3.04 24.42 0.54
C PRO A 21 -2.06 24.24 1.70
N VAL A 22 -2.55 23.83 2.87
CA VAL A 22 -1.73 23.67 4.09
C VAL A 22 -0.54 22.75 3.86
N SER A 23 -0.71 21.68 3.10
CA SER A 23 0.36 20.74 2.72
C SER A 23 1.48 21.41 1.92
N LYS A 24 1.13 22.22 0.92
CA LYS A 24 2.11 22.98 0.13
C LYS A 24 2.84 24.02 0.97
N TRP A 25 2.11 24.71 1.85
CA TRP A 25 2.72 25.63 2.78
C TRP A 25 3.73 24.96 3.70
N ASN A 26 3.34 23.83 4.32
CA ASN A 26 4.22 23.09 5.22
C ASN A 26 5.46 22.55 4.50
N ALA A 27 5.30 21.96 3.32
CA ALA A 27 6.41 21.40 2.56
C ALA A 27 7.39 22.47 2.06
N GLN A 28 6.88 23.54 1.45
CA GLN A 28 7.72 24.53 0.76
C GLN A 28 8.27 25.60 1.69
N TRP A 29 7.46 26.03 2.67
CA TRP A 29 7.80 27.20 3.51
C TRP A 29 8.26 26.84 4.90
N LEU A 30 7.79 25.74 5.46
CA LEU A 30 8.23 25.26 6.76
C LEU A 30 9.28 24.15 6.70
N GLN A 31 9.63 23.68 5.48
CA GLN A 31 10.53 22.53 5.26
C GLN A 31 10.09 21.29 6.06
N ASN A 32 8.80 21.22 6.35
CA ASN A 32 8.17 20.13 7.08
C ASN A 32 7.01 19.61 6.23
N PRO A 33 7.26 18.71 5.27
CA PRO A 33 6.20 18.05 4.54
C PRO A 33 5.38 17.21 5.53
N THR A 34 4.28 17.77 6.02
CA THR A 34 3.32 16.99 6.79
C THR A 34 2.56 16.08 5.83
N ALA A 35 2.94 14.81 5.82
CA ALA A 35 2.33 13.79 4.99
C ALA A 35 0.79 13.74 5.16
N GLU A 36 0.28 14.00 6.35
CA GLU A 36 -1.15 13.92 6.67
C GLU A 36 -2.05 14.94 5.95
N ALA A 37 -1.55 16.14 5.64
CA ALA A 37 -2.39 17.18 5.03
C ALA A 37 -2.61 17.02 3.52
N GLY A 38 -1.92 16.07 2.88
CA GLY A 38 -2.01 15.79 1.44
C GLY A 38 -2.07 14.30 1.11
N SER A 39 -2.12 13.43 2.12
CA SER A 39 -2.25 12.00 1.91
C SER A 39 -3.62 11.67 1.31
N ILE A 40 -3.62 10.71 0.39
CA ILE A 40 -4.85 10.22 -0.27
C ILE A 40 -5.63 9.32 0.67
N VAL A 41 -4.94 8.46 1.42
CA VAL A 41 -5.51 7.58 2.44
C VAL A 41 -5.04 8.05 3.81
N LYS A 42 -5.97 8.23 4.74
CA LYS A 42 -5.65 8.70 6.08
C LYS A 42 -5.50 7.54 7.04
N ARG A 43 -4.60 7.70 8.02
CA ARG A 43 -4.38 6.71 9.09
C ARG A 43 -5.66 6.42 9.87
N GLU A 44 -6.44 7.43 10.21
CA GLU A 44 -7.66 7.30 10.98
C GLU A 44 -8.79 6.56 10.24
N TRP A 45 -8.67 6.28 8.95
CA TRP A 45 -9.63 5.49 8.19
C TRP A 45 -9.45 3.99 8.36
N TRP A 46 -8.30 3.57 8.89
CA TRP A 46 -8.05 2.16 9.20
C TRP A 46 -8.75 1.77 10.49
N ARG A 47 -9.35 0.59 10.49
CA ARG A 47 -9.88 -0.03 11.70
C ARG A 47 -8.87 -1.02 12.25
N MET A 48 -8.69 -1.04 13.57
CA MET A 48 -7.74 -1.93 14.21
C MET A 48 -8.44 -3.17 14.73
N TRP A 49 -7.86 -4.34 14.43
CA TRP A 49 -8.27 -5.63 14.97
C TRP A 49 -7.46 -5.92 16.23
N GLU A 50 -8.07 -5.70 17.39
CA GLU A 50 -7.41 -5.77 18.69
C GLU A 50 -7.32 -7.20 19.26
N LYS A 51 -7.83 -8.21 18.52
CA LYS A 51 -7.81 -9.61 18.99
C LYS A 51 -6.52 -10.32 18.59
N ASP A 52 -6.04 -11.22 19.42
CA ASP A 52 -4.79 -11.97 19.22
C ASP A 52 -4.87 -13.05 18.12
N TYR A 53 -6.04 -13.28 17.56
CA TYR A 53 -6.26 -14.27 16.50
C TYR A 53 -6.70 -13.62 15.20
N VAL A 54 -6.38 -14.29 14.09
CA VAL A 54 -6.85 -13.90 12.76
C VAL A 54 -8.35 -14.22 12.67
N PRO A 55 -9.22 -13.29 12.23
CA PRO A 55 -10.65 -13.57 12.06
C PRO A 55 -10.87 -14.67 11.02
N ALA A 56 -12.01 -15.36 11.10
CA ALA A 56 -12.44 -16.23 10.02
C ALA A 56 -12.69 -15.41 8.76
N TYR A 57 -12.21 -15.89 7.62
CA TYR A 57 -12.30 -15.20 6.34
C TYR A 57 -12.81 -16.14 5.25
N THR A 58 -13.35 -15.58 4.19
CA THR A 58 -13.99 -16.32 3.09
C THR A 58 -13.22 -16.30 1.79
N TYR A 59 -12.38 -15.28 1.55
CA TYR A 59 -11.65 -15.10 0.31
C TYR A 59 -10.30 -14.41 0.59
N VAL A 60 -9.23 -14.91 -0.01
CA VAL A 60 -7.88 -14.38 0.19
C VAL A 60 -7.24 -13.98 -1.12
N ILE A 61 -6.68 -12.78 -1.15
CA ILE A 61 -5.83 -12.30 -2.26
C ILE A 61 -4.42 -12.06 -1.75
N GLN A 62 -3.43 -12.60 -2.45
CA GLN A 62 -2.03 -12.17 -2.35
C GLN A 62 -1.66 -11.31 -3.55
N SER A 63 -1.02 -10.18 -3.29
CA SER A 63 -0.60 -9.25 -4.31
C SER A 63 0.90 -8.98 -4.23
N TYR A 64 1.56 -9.00 -5.37
CA TYR A 64 3.01 -8.88 -5.49
C TYR A 64 3.38 -7.70 -6.38
N ASP A 65 4.07 -6.71 -5.83
CA ASP A 65 4.89 -5.80 -6.59
C ASP A 65 6.34 -6.30 -6.53
N THR A 66 6.95 -6.60 -7.67
CA THR A 66 8.21 -7.35 -7.73
C THR A 66 9.37 -6.53 -8.27
N ALA A 67 10.53 -6.67 -7.61
CA ALA A 67 11.83 -6.27 -8.11
C ALA A 67 12.84 -7.41 -7.90
N PHE A 68 13.79 -7.59 -8.83
CA PHE A 68 14.79 -8.66 -8.73
C PHE A 68 16.18 -8.07 -8.56
N SER A 69 16.61 -7.86 -7.34
CA SER A 69 17.99 -7.51 -7.09
C SER A 69 18.33 -7.62 -5.61
N LYS A 70 19.53 -8.13 -5.31
CA LYS A 70 20.12 -8.13 -3.96
C LYS A 70 20.94 -6.87 -3.65
N LYS A 71 21.09 -5.95 -4.60
CA LYS A 71 21.86 -4.74 -4.36
C LYS A 71 21.16 -3.85 -3.37
N GLU A 72 21.88 -3.24 -2.45
CA GLU A 72 21.34 -2.30 -1.44
C GLU A 72 20.61 -1.10 -2.07
N THR A 73 20.98 -0.75 -3.30
CA THR A 73 20.37 0.34 -4.09
C THR A 73 19.20 -0.11 -4.96
N ALA A 74 18.77 -1.36 -4.86
CA ALA A 74 17.68 -1.88 -5.67
C ALA A 74 16.32 -1.70 -4.98
N ASP A 75 15.28 -1.62 -5.80
CA ASP A 75 13.91 -1.58 -5.34
C ASP A 75 13.53 -2.85 -4.55
N TYR A 76 12.60 -2.71 -3.65
CA TYR A 76 12.05 -3.82 -2.89
C TYR A 76 11.01 -4.60 -3.70
N SER A 77 10.84 -5.86 -3.36
CA SER A 77 9.61 -6.60 -3.67
C SER A 77 8.68 -6.50 -2.48
N ALA A 78 7.43 -6.11 -2.71
CA ALA A 78 6.39 -6.09 -1.69
C ALA A 78 5.34 -7.16 -1.95
N ILE A 79 4.96 -7.86 -0.89
CA ILE A 79 3.88 -8.85 -0.89
C ILE A 79 2.87 -8.40 0.16
N THR A 80 1.61 -8.26 -0.24
CA THR A 80 0.52 -7.99 0.71
C THR A 80 -0.54 -9.08 0.59
N THR A 81 -1.03 -9.57 1.73
CA THR A 81 -2.09 -10.59 1.80
C THR A 81 -3.32 -9.99 2.45
N TRP A 82 -4.42 -10.08 1.75
CA TRP A 82 -5.70 -9.48 2.12
C TRP A 82 -6.81 -10.52 2.12
N ALA A 83 -7.80 -10.34 2.98
CA ALA A 83 -8.95 -11.23 3.02
C ALA A 83 -10.27 -10.49 3.15
N ILE A 84 -11.34 -11.12 2.65
CA ILE A 84 -12.70 -10.75 2.99
C ILE A 84 -13.10 -11.48 4.27
N PHE A 85 -13.64 -10.75 5.23
CA PHE A 85 -14.12 -11.29 6.49
C PHE A 85 -15.36 -10.54 6.97
N THR A 86 -16.06 -11.13 7.93
CA THR A 86 -17.22 -10.51 8.56
C THR A 86 -16.92 -10.35 10.04
N PRO A 87 -16.75 -9.12 10.58
CA PRO A 87 -16.39 -8.91 11.98
C PRO A 87 -17.49 -9.29 12.96
N GLU A 88 -18.73 -9.22 12.52
CA GLU A 88 -19.93 -9.55 13.29
C GLU A 88 -20.78 -10.57 12.53
N VAL A 89 -21.47 -11.44 13.27
CA VAL A 89 -22.38 -12.42 12.66
C VAL A 89 -23.48 -11.66 11.88
N ASP A 90 -23.68 -12.03 10.61
CA ASP A 90 -24.63 -11.37 9.69
C ASP A 90 -24.32 -9.89 9.37
N GLY A 91 -23.10 -9.41 9.70
CA GLY A 91 -22.64 -8.07 9.38
C GLY A 91 -22.17 -7.96 7.91
N PRO A 92 -21.87 -6.75 7.43
CA PRO A 92 -21.32 -6.54 6.11
C PRO A 92 -19.90 -7.10 6.00
N GLU A 93 -19.56 -7.57 4.81
CA GLU A 93 -18.20 -7.98 4.47
C GLU A 93 -17.24 -6.80 4.58
N GLN A 94 -16.07 -7.07 5.12
CA GLN A 94 -14.99 -6.12 5.37
C GLN A 94 -13.68 -6.69 4.80
N ILE A 95 -12.66 -5.87 4.72
CA ILE A 95 -11.35 -6.24 4.19
C ILE A 95 -10.31 -6.21 5.31
N MET A 96 -9.59 -7.30 5.48
CA MET A 96 -8.52 -7.44 6.48
C MET A 96 -7.16 -7.56 5.81
N LEU A 97 -6.20 -6.75 6.23
CA LEU A 97 -4.79 -6.98 5.95
C LEU A 97 -4.31 -8.14 6.83
N LEU A 98 -4.01 -9.28 6.24
CA LEU A 98 -3.55 -10.47 6.97
C LEU A 98 -2.04 -10.48 7.21
N ASP A 99 -1.27 -10.05 6.20
CA ASP A 99 0.20 -10.03 6.23
C ASP A 99 0.77 -9.05 5.22
N ALA A 100 1.99 -8.59 5.47
CA ALA A 100 2.77 -7.82 4.52
C ALA A 100 4.27 -8.08 4.68
N LYS A 101 4.98 -8.19 3.56
CA LYS A 101 6.42 -8.41 3.51
C LYS A 101 7.06 -7.49 2.49
N ARG A 102 8.17 -6.88 2.85
CA ARG A 102 9.03 -6.11 1.96
C ARG A 102 10.43 -6.67 2.01
N VAL A 103 10.91 -7.15 0.88
CA VAL A 103 12.15 -7.92 0.78
C VAL A 103 13.00 -7.52 -0.41
N ARG A 104 14.31 -7.70 -0.29
CA ARG A 104 15.25 -7.62 -1.41
C ARG A 104 15.83 -9.01 -1.64
N LEU A 105 15.30 -9.70 -2.62
CA LEU A 105 15.64 -11.07 -2.94
C LEU A 105 15.97 -11.20 -4.43
N ASP A 106 16.83 -12.17 -4.76
CA ASP A 106 16.96 -12.58 -6.16
C ASP A 106 15.76 -13.44 -6.60
N PHE A 107 15.71 -13.73 -7.89
CA PHE A 107 14.59 -14.46 -8.46
C PHE A 107 14.35 -15.85 -7.83
N PRO A 108 15.38 -16.71 -7.63
CA PRO A 108 15.20 -18.01 -6.97
C PRO A 108 14.63 -17.90 -5.55
N GLU A 109 15.10 -16.93 -4.78
CA GLU A 109 14.66 -16.70 -3.41
C GLU A 109 13.24 -16.16 -3.36
N LEU A 110 12.91 -15.17 -4.21
CA LEU A 110 11.56 -14.62 -4.29
C LEU A 110 10.56 -15.70 -4.75
N LYS A 111 10.94 -16.56 -5.70
CA LYS A 111 10.12 -17.69 -6.11
C LYS A 111 9.85 -18.65 -4.95
N LYS A 112 10.88 -18.96 -4.15
CA LYS A 112 10.75 -19.83 -2.96
C LYS A 112 9.82 -19.18 -1.93
N LEU A 113 10.03 -17.91 -1.63
CA LEU A 113 9.17 -17.14 -0.72
C LEU A 113 7.72 -17.16 -1.20
N ALA A 114 7.47 -16.88 -2.48
CA ALA A 114 6.11 -16.90 -3.03
C ALA A 114 5.42 -18.27 -2.90
N GLN A 115 6.18 -19.38 -3.03
CA GLN A 115 5.64 -20.72 -2.79
C GLN A 115 5.30 -20.97 -1.31
N GLU A 116 6.14 -20.50 -0.40
CA GLU A 116 5.94 -20.62 1.05
C GLU A 116 4.70 -19.80 1.47
N GLU A 117 4.57 -18.58 0.99
CA GLU A 117 3.42 -17.70 1.22
C GLU A 117 2.12 -18.30 0.66
N TYR A 118 2.18 -18.86 -0.55
CA TYR A 118 1.03 -19.54 -1.16
C TYR A 118 0.58 -20.74 -0.33
N LYS A 119 1.51 -21.55 0.15
CA LYS A 119 1.20 -22.71 0.99
C LYS A 119 0.63 -22.31 2.34
N TYR A 120 1.12 -21.23 2.91
CA TYR A 120 0.71 -20.76 4.24
C TYR A 120 -0.69 -20.15 4.22
N TRP A 121 -0.94 -19.25 3.28
CA TRP A 121 -2.21 -18.49 3.21
C TRP A 121 -3.28 -19.17 2.35
N ASN A 122 -2.89 -20.09 1.47
CA ASN A 122 -3.75 -20.76 0.49
C ASN A 122 -4.71 -19.77 -0.22
N PRO A 123 -4.17 -18.71 -0.87
CA PRO A 123 -5.00 -17.65 -1.44
C PRO A 123 -5.82 -18.14 -2.62
N ASP A 124 -7.04 -17.62 -2.73
CA ASP A 124 -7.94 -17.85 -3.88
C ASP A 124 -7.42 -17.16 -5.15
N CYS A 125 -6.66 -16.09 -4.99
CA CYS A 125 -6.09 -15.34 -6.09
C CYS A 125 -4.68 -14.83 -5.72
N VAL A 126 -3.73 -15.02 -6.64
CA VAL A 126 -2.40 -14.41 -6.59
C VAL A 126 -2.29 -13.39 -7.71
N LEU A 127 -2.10 -12.12 -7.38
CA LEU A 127 -1.90 -11.03 -8.33
C LEU A 127 -0.43 -10.68 -8.43
N ILE A 128 0.11 -10.60 -9.64
CA ILE A 128 1.49 -10.15 -9.88
C ILE A 128 1.46 -9.08 -10.97
N GLU A 129 2.06 -7.92 -10.72
CA GLU A 129 2.14 -6.87 -11.75
C GLU A 129 2.96 -7.35 -12.94
N ALA A 130 2.43 -7.16 -14.15
CA ALA A 130 3.05 -7.55 -15.41
C ALA A 130 4.15 -6.57 -15.81
N LYS A 131 5.19 -6.48 -15.00
CA LYS A 131 6.46 -5.79 -15.26
C LYS A 131 7.52 -6.78 -15.77
N ALA A 132 8.68 -6.27 -16.15
CA ALA A 132 9.82 -7.11 -16.54
C ALA A 132 10.20 -8.14 -15.46
N SER A 133 10.08 -7.80 -14.18
CA SER A 133 10.33 -8.66 -13.03
C SER A 133 9.16 -9.62 -12.72
N GLY A 134 7.91 -9.19 -12.84
CA GLY A 134 6.73 -10.00 -12.51
C GLY A 134 6.42 -11.11 -13.51
N THR A 135 6.76 -10.91 -14.78
CA THR A 135 6.47 -11.88 -15.85
C THR A 135 7.14 -13.23 -15.65
N PRO A 136 8.47 -13.32 -15.36
CA PRO A 136 9.11 -14.62 -15.07
C PRO A 136 8.54 -15.30 -13.84
N LEU A 137 8.27 -14.56 -12.76
CA LEU A 137 7.68 -15.11 -11.55
C LEU A 137 6.29 -15.71 -11.82
N THR A 138 5.45 -14.97 -12.54
CA THR A 138 4.12 -15.42 -12.98
C THR A 138 4.20 -16.74 -13.73
N GLN A 139 5.13 -16.85 -14.70
CA GLN A 139 5.29 -18.07 -15.49
C GLN A 139 5.71 -19.27 -14.65
N GLU A 140 6.67 -19.09 -13.75
CA GLU A 140 7.16 -20.16 -12.89
C GLU A 140 6.08 -20.63 -11.89
N LEU A 141 5.40 -19.70 -11.22
CA LEU A 141 4.35 -20.06 -10.27
C LEU A 141 3.17 -20.77 -10.96
N ARG A 142 2.79 -20.35 -12.17
CA ARG A 142 1.77 -21.06 -12.98
C ARG A 142 2.19 -22.48 -13.34
N ARG A 143 3.46 -22.72 -13.69
CA ARG A 143 4.00 -24.07 -13.94
C ARG A 143 3.91 -24.97 -12.71
N MET A 144 3.90 -24.39 -11.52
CA MET A 144 3.75 -25.09 -10.25
C MET A 144 2.30 -25.30 -9.84
N GLY A 145 1.33 -24.90 -10.68
CA GLY A 145 -0.09 -25.03 -10.41
C GLY A 145 -0.68 -23.91 -9.53
N ILE A 146 0.06 -22.84 -9.29
CA ILE A 146 -0.43 -21.68 -8.52
C ILE A 146 -1.29 -20.80 -9.43
N PRO A 147 -2.53 -20.41 -9.01
CA PRO A 147 -3.46 -19.63 -9.84
C PRO A 147 -3.09 -18.14 -9.89
N VAL A 148 -1.99 -17.83 -10.58
CA VAL A 148 -1.52 -16.43 -10.71
C VAL A 148 -2.27 -15.70 -11.81
N GLN A 149 -2.77 -14.52 -11.49
CA GLN A 149 -3.30 -13.55 -12.44
C GLN A 149 -2.28 -12.42 -12.65
N ALA A 150 -1.90 -12.20 -13.90
CA ALA A 150 -1.06 -11.05 -14.25
C ALA A 150 -1.93 -9.78 -14.21
N TYR A 151 -1.50 -8.81 -13.44
CA TYR A 151 -2.13 -7.49 -13.37
C TYR A 151 -1.39 -6.51 -14.29
N THR A 152 -2.12 -5.86 -15.16
CA THR A 152 -1.58 -4.79 -16.01
C THR A 152 -2.37 -3.52 -15.73
N PRO A 153 -1.71 -2.46 -15.20
CA PRO A 153 -2.39 -1.18 -15.02
C PRO A 153 -2.95 -0.65 -16.34
N SER A 154 -4.15 -0.12 -16.31
CA SER A 154 -4.74 0.52 -17.49
C SER A 154 -3.96 1.79 -17.87
N ARG A 155 -3.97 2.16 -19.15
CA ARG A 155 -3.34 3.40 -19.61
C ARG A 155 -3.95 4.59 -18.88
N GLY A 156 -3.08 5.45 -18.29
CA GLY A 156 -3.52 6.62 -17.52
C GLY A 156 -3.85 6.34 -16.03
N GLN A 157 -3.76 5.11 -15.57
CA GLN A 157 -3.83 4.77 -14.15
C GLN A 157 -2.42 4.78 -13.53
N ASP A 158 -1.92 5.97 -13.24
CA ASP A 158 -0.72 6.12 -12.43
C ASP A 158 -0.97 5.70 -10.96
N LYS A 159 0.07 5.68 -10.16
CA LYS A 159 0.00 5.29 -8.73
C LYS A 159 -1.01 6.14 -7.95
N ILE A 160 -1.06 7.44 -8.22
CA ILE A 160 -1.99 8.40 -7.58
C ILE A 160 -3.43 8.06 -7.97
N ALA A 161 -3.71 7.81 -9.24
CA ALA A 161 -5.04 7.43 -9.70
C ALA A 161 -5.51 6.10 -9.10
N ARG A 162 -4.61 5.11 -8.97
CA ARG A 162 -4.90 3.83 -8.31
C ARG A 162 -5.24 4.03 -6.83
N MET A 163 -4.44 4.80 -6.10
CA MET A 163 -4.69 5.09 -4.68
C MET A 163 -6.02 5.83 -4.50
N ASN A 164 -6.30 6.85 -5.33
CA ASN A 164 -7.59 7.56 -5.30
C ASN A 164 -8.77 6.62 -5.59
N SER A 165 -8.59 5.60 -6.42
CA SER A 165 -9.67 4.65 -6.73
C SER A 165 -10.05 3.77 -5.54
N VAL A 166 -9.12 3.48 -4.62
CA VAL A 166 -9.36 2.66 -3.43
C VAL A 166 -9.59 3.48 -2.16
N ALA A 167 -9.27 4.76 -2.16
CA ALA A 167 -9.46 5.65 -1.01
C ALA A 167 -10.88 5.61 -0.41
N PRO A 168 -11.98 5.55 -1.21
CA PRO A 168 -13.32 5.44 -0.65
C PRO A 168 -13.57 4.17 0.19
N ILE A 169 -12.85 3.07 -0.07
CA ILE A 169 -12.96 1.84 0.72
C ILE A 169 -12.40 2.08 2.13
N PHE A 170 -11.29 2.83 2.23
CA PHE A 170 -10.71 3.23 3.51
C PHE A 170 -11.61 4.24 4.23
N GLU A 171 -12.05 5.29 3.53
CA GLU A 171 -12.90 6.34 4.09
C GLU A 171 -14.21 5.79 4.66
N SER A 172 -14.77 4.76 4.05
CA SER A 172 -15.96 4.07 4.56
C SER A 172 -15.70 3.19 5.80
N GLY A 173 -14.42 3.05 6.23
CA GLY A 173 -14.03 2.22 7.37
C GLY A 173 -14.14 0.73 7.11
N MET A 174 -14.06 0.30 5.84
CA MET A 174 -14.12 -1.12 5.47
C MET A 174 -12.79 -1.86 5.64
N VAL A 175 -11.66 -1.14 5.79
CA VAL A 175 -10.33 -1.73 5.83
C VAL A 175 -9.84 -1.88 7.25
N TRP A 176 -9.43 -3.09 7.60
CA TRP A 176 -8.95 -3.47 8.92
C TRP A 176 -7.49 -3.94 8.85
N ALA A 177 -6.78 -3.74 9.93
CA ALA A 177 -5.41 -4.23 10.11
C ALA A 177 -5.22 -4.75 11.53
N PRO A 178 -4.40 -5.82 11.74
CA PRO A 178 -4.05 -6.28 13.08
C PRO A 178 -3.05 -5.30 13.74
N ASP A 179 -3.01 -5.29 15.07
CA ASP A 179 -1.98 -4.55 15.81
C ASP A 179 -0.64 -5.32 15.76
N LYS A 180 0.05 -5.23 14.62
CA LYS A 180 1.33 -5.89 14.34
C LYS A 180 2.27 -4.94 13.60
N GLY A 181 3.58 -5.15 13.75
CA GLY A 181 4.60 -4.30 13.15
C GLY A 181 4.45 -4.12 11.64
N PHE A 182 4.23 -5.21 10.90
CA PHE A 182 4.05 -5.14 9.44
C PHE A 182 2.83 -4.30 9.04
N ALA A 183 1.75 -4.36 9.82
CA ALA A 183 0.55 -3.59 9.53
C ALA A 183 0.78 -2.09 9.75
N GLN A 184 1.53 -1.73 10.79
CA GLN A 184 1.93 -0.36 11.02
C GLN A 184 2.80 0.19 9.87
N GLU A 185 3.72 -0.62 9.32
CA GLU A 185 4.52 -0.22 8.15
C GLU A 185 3.64 0.07 6.92
N VAL A 186 2.64 -0.78 6.65
CA VAL A 186 1.69 -0.58 5.53
C VAL A 186 0.86 0.68 5.75
N ILE A 187 0.32 0.86 6.97
CA ILE A 187 -0.49 2.04 7.33
C ILE A 187 0.33 3.32 7.15
N GLU A 188 1.57 3.36 7.66
CA GLU A 188 2.47 4.50 7.55
C GLU A 188 2.76 4.86 6.09
N GLU A 189 3.11 3.85 5.27
CA GLU A 189 3.43 4.07 3.88
C GLU A 189 2.21 4.59 3.11
N MET A 190 1.03 3.97 3.27
CA MET A 190 -0.19 4.44 2.62
C MET A 190 -0.64 5.81 3.11
N ALA A 191 -0.46 6.13 4.40
CA ALA A 191 -0.79 7.43 4.97
C ALA A 191 0.22 8.54 4.57
N SER A 192 1.43 8.18 4.19
CA SER A 192 2.43 9.14 3.69
C SER A 192 2.38 9.34 2.17
N PHE A 193 1.72 8.43 1.44
CA PHE A 193 1.65 8.50 -0.02
C PHE A 193 0.83 9.72 -0.49
N PRO A 194 1.28 10.50 -1.51
CA PRO A 194 2.40 10.24 -2.43
C PRO A 194 3.74 10.86 -2.02
N PHE A 195 3.93 11.31 -0.79
CA PHE A 195 5.09 12.08 -0.34
C PHE A 195 6.11 11.25 0.46
N GLY A 196 5.81 9.98 0.73
CA GLY A 196 6.69 9.05 1.44
C GLY A 196 7.89 8.60 0.60
N ASP A 197 8.91 8.07 1.28
CA ASP A 197 10.14 7.58 0.64
C ASP A 197 9.95 6.25 -0.10
N ASN A 198 8.95 5.48 0.28
CA ASN A 198 8.61 4.19 -0.33
C ASN A 198 7.14 4.17 -0.75
N ASP A 199 6.84 3.35 -1.77
CA ASP A 199 5.48 3.13 -2.28
C ASP A 199 5.21 1.66 -2.69
N ASP A 200 6.08 0.75 -2.28
CA ASP A 200 6.01 -0.67 -2.64
C ASP A 200 4.75 -1.35 -2.08
N TYR A 201 4.40 -1.07 -0.82
CA TYR A 201 3.15 -1.54 -0.20
C TYR A 201 1.92 -0.86 -0.79
N CYS A 202 2.04 0.41 -1.20
CA CYS A 202 0.98 1.12 -1.90
C CYS A 202 0.67 0.44 -3.24
N ASP A 203 1.69 0.10 -4.02
CA ASP A 203 1.53 -0.56 -5.30
C ASP A 203 0.94 -1.97 -5.14
N SER A 204 1.49 -2.78 -4.25
CA SER A 204 0.97 -4.12 -3.95
C SER A 204 -0.45 -4.06 -3.39
N GLY A 205 -0.70 -3.22 -2.38
CA GLY A 205 -2.00 -3.13 -1.71
C GLY A 205 -3.12 -2.61 -2.62
N THR A 206 -2.85 -1.59 -3.45
CA THR A 206 -3.86 -1.06 -4.37
C THR A 206 -4.29 -2.09 -5.41
N MET A 207 -3.38 -2.95 -5.90
CA MET A 207 -3.74 -4.04 -6.81
C MET A 207 -4.75 -4.99 -6.17
N ALA A 208 -4.54 -5.40 -4.92
CA ALA A 208 -5.46 -6.27 -4.20
C ALA A 208 -6.81 -5.57 -3.94
N LEU A 209 -6.78 -4.34 -3.42
CA LEU A 209 -7.98 -3.59 -3.05
C LEU A 209 -8.87 -3.25 -4.25
N MET A 210 -8.27 -2.97 -5.41
CA MET A 210 -9.02 -2.79 -6.66
C MET A 210 -9.74 -4.07 -7.11
N ARG A 211 -9.31 -5.24 -6.69
CA ARG A 211 -9.95 -6.52 -7.00
C ARG A 211 -11.18 -6.81 -6.13
N PHE A 212 -11.24 -6.23 -4.94
CA PHE A 212 -12.39 -6.31 -4.04
C PHE A 212 -13.53 -5.32 -4.37
N ARG A 213 -13.31 -4.45 -5.34
CA ARG A 213 -14.22 -3.38 -5.73
C ARG A 213 -15.34 -3.83 -6.69
#